data_ba9fad04e08268b81091d7b18943bc7b
#
_entry.id   ba9fad04e08268b81091d7b18943bc7b
#
_cell.length_a   1.000
_cell.length_b   1.000
_cell.length_c   1.000
_cell.angle_alpha   90.00
_cell.angle_beta   90.00
_cell.angle_gamma   90.00
#
_symmetry.space_group_name_H-M   'P 1'
#
loop_
_entity.id
_entity.type
_entity.pdbx_description
1 polymer ?
#
loop_
_entity_poly.entity_id
_entity_poly.type
_entity_poly.pdbx_seq_one_letter_code
_entity_poly.pdbx_strand_id
1 'polypeptide(L)'
;MSSTIMNPRRRWLLAAGLLALSAGNRPAHSQSTPQSQANATQSNAPYIVEWVYTAKWGYFDEWYALFKKYQIAILDKEKEEGLVTKYIVQRGGSHSLGEESRWDLRVLIYYKSREAQATGRGIGQKLFPDQATFRKEEQERWRLTSRHWDLPITEVDPHVERTGGN
;
A
#
# COMPACT_ATOMS: atom_id res chain seq x y z
N MET A 1 -49.63 14.36 -1.60
CA MET A 1 -49.48 14.28 -0.11
C MET A 1 -48.02 14.49 0.23
N SER A 2 -47.70 15.68 0.69
CA SER A 2 -46.36 16.11 1.08
C SER A 2 -45.99 15.61 2.47
N SER A 3 -44.75 15.22 2.69
CA SER A 3 -44.17 15.19 4.02
C SER A 3 -42.73 15.62 3.98
N THR A 4 -42.53 16.85 4.34
CA THR A 4 -41.30 17.53 4.70
C THR A 4 -40.83 17.03 6.06
N ILE A 5 -39.59 16.54 6.19
CA ILE A 5 -38.97 16.31 7.49
C ILE A 5 -37.78 17.25 7.65
N MET A 6 -37.91 18.08 8.64
CA MET A 6 -37.09 19.20 9.06
C MET A 6 -35.88 18.72 9.89
N ASN A 7 -34.69 19.26 9.60
CA ASN A 7 -33.44 18.99 10.29
C ASN A 7 -33.24 20.02 11.42
N PRO A 8 -33.05 19.65 12.69
CA PRO A 8 -32.75 20.61 13.75
C PRO A 8 -31.24 20.80 13.93
N ARG A 9 -30.81 22.05 13.66
CA ARG A 9 -29.52 22.61 14.04
C ARG A 9 -29.41 22.66 15.56
N ARG A 10 -28.40 21.98 16.15
CA ARG A 10 -28.02 22.21 17.55
C ARG A 10 -26.88 23.20 17.62
N ARG A 11 -27.25 24.39 18.13
CA ARG A 11 -26.34 25.43 18.62
C ARG A 11 -25.81 24.99 19.98
N TRP A 12 -24.50 25.06 20.19
CA TRP A 12 -23.90 25.01 21.52
C TRP A 12 -23.32 26.37 21.86
N LEU A 13 -23.81 26.91 22.97
CA LEU A 13 -23.44 28.19 23.54
C LEU A 13 -22.15 28.06 24.36
N LEU A 14 -21.37 29.14 24.27
CA LEU A 14 -20.18 29.43 25.04
C LEU A 14 -20.52 29.57 26.54
N ALA A 15 -19.69 29.00 27.40
CA ALA A 15 -19.60 29.40 28.80
C ALA A 15 -18.13 29.72 29.12
N ALA A 16 -17.88 30.99 29.32
CA ALA A 16 -16.63 31.51 29.85
C ALA A 16 -16.61 31.33 31.37
N GLY A 17 -15.55 30.76 31.90
CA GLY A 17 -15.25 30.69 33.31
C GLY A 17 -13.82 31.14 33.58
N LEU A 18 -13.67 32.40 34.02
CA LEU A 18 -12.44 32.90 34.64
C LEU A 18 -12.34 32.39 36.08
N LEU A 19 -11.19 31.85 36.48
CA LEU A 19 -10.75 31.86 37.87
C LEU A 19 -9.23 31.93 37.96
N ALA A 20 -8.78 32.78 38.87
CA ALA A 20 -7.45 33.34 38.96
C ALA A 20 -6.46 32.54 39.84
N LEU A 21 -5.18 32.76 39.53
CA LEU A 21 -4.01 32.90 40.42
C LEU A 21 -3.78 31.90 41.57
N SER A 22 -2.68 31.13 41.45
CA SER A 22 -1.71 31.04 42.54
C SER A 22 -0.32 30.74 41.96
N ALA A 23 0.60 31.67 42.24
CA ALA A 23 2.02 31.54 41.90
C ALA A 23 2.67 30.50 42.81
N GLY A 24 3.23 29.47 42.24
CA GLY A 24 4.10 28.48 42.87
C GLY A 24 5.37 28.34 42.07
N ASN A 25 6.41 29.09 42.44
CA ASN A 25 7.74 29.05 41.88
C ASN A 25 8.40 27.69 42.23
N ARG A 26 8.46 26.74 41.32
CA ARG A 26 9.31 25.55 41.44
C ARG A 26 10.33 25.56 40.31
N PRO A 27 11.64 25.44 40.61
CA PRO A 27 12.63 25.34 39.56
C PRO A 27 12.44 23.99 38.81
N ALA A 28 12.09 24.08 37.56
CA ALA A 28 12.04 22.93 36.67
C ALA A 28 13.46 22.45 36.39
N HIS A 29 13.85 21.34 37.00
CA HIS A 29 14.97 20.54 36.50
C HIS A 29 14.56 19.97 35.13
N SER A 30 15.03 20.64 34.10
CA SER A 30 14.99 20.10 32.74
C SER A 30 15.97 18.95 32.67
N GLN A 31 15.52 17.76 32.97
CA GLN A 31 16.21 16.52 32.50
C GLN A 31 15.98 16.43 31.00
N SER A 32 16.95 16.93 30.26
CA SER A 32 17.09 16.61 28.83
C SER A 32 17.42 15.11 28.72
N THR A 33 16.39 14.31 28.56
CA THR A 33 16.57 12.92 28.10
C THR A 33 17.23 13.01 26.72
N PRO A 34 18.42 12.42 26.54
CA PRO A 34 18.97 12.33 25.20
C PRO A 34 18.01 11.46 24.37
N GLN A 35 17.24 12.14 23.50
CA GLN A 35 16.52 11.47 22.45
C GLN A 35 17.56 10.77 21.60
N SER A 36 17.73 9.47 21.84
CA SER A 36 18.51 8.59 20.99
C SER A 36 17.88 8.68 19.61
N GLN A 37 18.41 9.57 18.79
CA GLN A 37 18.20 9.53 17.35
C GLN A 37 18.84 8.21 16.92
N ALA A 38 18.04 7.16 16.93
CA ALA A 38 18.35 5.97 16.17
C ALA A 38 18.51 6.46 14.72
N ASN A 39 19.77 6.67 14.33
CA ASN A 39 20.14 6.78 12.93
C ASN A 39 19.61 5.51 12.29
N ALA A 40 18.42 5.61 11.71
CA ALA A 40 17.95 4.64 10.75
C ALA A 40 18.97 4.69 9.62
N THR A 41 19.97 3.84 9.71
CA THR A 41 20.85 3.51 8.61
C THR A 41 19.88 3.12 7.50
N GLN A 42 19.71 4.01 6.50
CA GLN A 42 18.92 3.68 5.32
C GLN A 42 19.55 2.43 4.74
N SER A 43 18.96 1.29 4.99
CA SER A 43 19.43 0.04 4.43
C SER A 43 19.30 0.21 2.91
N ASN A 44 20.41 0.07 2.18
CA ASN A 44 20.41 0.05 0.71
C ASN A 44 19.66 -1.18 0.16
N ALA A 45 19.01 -1.95 1.02
CA ALA A 45 18.20 -3.07 0.64
C ALA A 45 16.94 -2.60 -0.09
N PRO A 46 16.56 -3.25 -1.18
CA PRO A 46 15.35 -2.93 -1.91
C PRO A 46 14.12 -3.12 -1.03
N TYR A 47 13.11 -2.28 -1.21
CA TYR A 47 11.79 -2.50 -0.66
C TYR A 47 11.03 -3.45 -1.56
N ILE A 48 10.76 -4.66 -1.09
CA ILE A 48 10.15 -5.70 -1.91
C ILE A 48 8.68 -5.83 -1.55
N VAL A 49 7.84 -5.85 -2.59
CA VAL A 49 6.40 -6.10 -2.45
C VAL A 49 6.03 -7.31 -3.28
N GLU A 50 5.27 -8.20 -2.69
CA GLU A 50 4.68 -9.35 -3.35
C GLU A 50 3.20 -9.08 -3.62
N TRP A 51 2.78 -9.20 -4.88
CA TRP A 51 1.37 -9.26 -5.25
C TRP A 51 1.00 -10.71 -5.56
N VAL A 52 -0.09 -11.17 -5.01
CA VAL A 52 -0.63 -12.50 -5.33
C VAL A 52 -2.08 -12.37 -5.76
N TYR A 53 -2.43 -13.02 -6.85
CA TYR A 53 -3.76 -12.96 -7.45
C TYR A 53 -4.32 -14.35 -7.72
N THR A 54 -5.62 -14.49 -7.49
CA THR A 54 -6.43 -15.61 -7.94
C THR A 54 -7.57 -15.05 -8.78
N ALA A 55 -7.64 -15.42 -10.04
CA ALA A 55 -8.77 -15.07 -10.91
C ALA A 55 -9.96 -15.99 -10.64
N LYS A 56 -11.17 -15.55 -10.97
CA LYS A 56 -12.35 -16.41 -10.96
C LYS A 56 -12.17 -17.56 -11.98
N TRP A 57 -12.71 -18.71 -11.67
CA TRP A 57 -12.65 -19.87 -12.55
C TRP A 57 -13.20 -19.53 -13.94
N GLY A 58 -12.42 -19.91 -14.97
CA GLY A 58 -12.77 -19.70 -16.38
C GLY A 58 -12.46 -18.29 -16.91
N TYR A 59 -11.99 -17.35 -16.07
CA TYR A 59 -11.78 -15.95 -16.47
C TYR A 59 -10.30 -15.51 -16.40
N PHE A 60 -9.37 -16.44 -16.29
CA PHE A 60 -7.95 -16.09 -16.16
C PHE A 60 -7.43 -15.30 -17.38
N ASP A 61 -7.80 -15.69 -18.59
CA ASP A 61 -7.25 -15.09 -19.80
C ASP A 61 -7.73 -13.64 -19.98
N GLU A 62 -9.03 -13.36 -19.73
CA GLU A 62 -9.59 -12.01 -19.76
C GLU A 62 -8.99 -11.15 -18.64
N TRP A 63 -8.91 -11.71 -17.44
CA TRP A 63 -8.28 -11.05 -16.29
C TRP A 63 -6.82 -10.71 -16.60
N TYR A 64 -6.06 -11.66 -17.14
CA TYR A 64 -4.63 -11.49 -17.43
C TYR A 64 -4.39 -10.52 -18.58
N ALA A 65 -5.28 -10.43 -19.56
CA ALA A 65 -5.22 -9.42 -20.61
C ALA A 65 -5.31 -7.99 -20.02
N LEU A 66 -6.25 -7.76 -19.10
CA LEU A 66 -6.38 -6.48 -18.40
C LEU A 66 -5.20 -6.21 -17.47
N PHE A 67 -4.74 -7.22 -16.75
CA PHE A 67 -3.55 -7.12 -15.90
C PHE A 67 -2.32 -6.68 -16.72
N LYS A 68 -2.06 -7.31 -17.84
CA LYS A 68 -0.95 -6.92 -18.73
C LYS A 68 -1.12 -5.50 -19.24
N LYS A 69 -2.32 -5.15 -19.70
CA LYS A 69 -2.62 -3.84 -20.27
C LYS A 69 -2.31 -2.71 -19.29
N TYR A 70 -2.58 -2.90 -17.99
CA TYR A 70 -2.50 -1.84 -16.99
C TYR A 70 -1.36 -2.06 -16.00
N GLN A 71 -1.33 -3.15 -15.29
CA GLN A 71 -0.37 -3.33 -14.19
C GLN A 71 1.06 -3.54 -14.70
N ILE A 72 1.24 -4.34 -15.75
CA ILE A 72 2.57 -4.53 -16.34
C ILE A 72 3.05 -3.22 -16.99
N ALA A 73 2.19 -2.49 -17.70
CA ALA A 73 2.57 -1.21 -18.30
C ALA A 73 2.98 -0.17 -17.24
N ILE A 74 2.30 -0.15 -16.07
CA ILE A 74 2.70 0.71 -14.94
C ILE A 74 4.07 0.28 -14.40
N LEU A 75 4.29 -1.01 -14.16
CA LEU A 75 5.57 -1.53 -13.66
C LEU A 75 6.72 -1.27 -14.63
N ASP A 76 6.47 -1.40 -15.94
CA ASP A 76 7.46 -1.06 -16.96
C ASP A 76 7.82 0.42 -16.90
N LYS A 77 6.83 1.30 -16.73
CA LYS A 77 7.04 2.73 -16.59
C LYS A 77 7.78 3.08 -15.29
N GLU A 78 7.41 2.47 -14.17
CA GLU A 78 8.11 2.62 -12.90
C GLU A 78 9.57 2.17 -12.99
N LYS A 79 9.84 1.11 -13.75
CA LYS A 79 11.20 0.64 -14.01
C LYS A 79 11.98 1.61 -14.92
N GLU A 80 11.35 2.15 -15.96
CA GLU A 80 11.92 3.18 -16.81
C GLU A 80 12.29 4.44 -16.03
N GLU A 81 11.44 4.86 -15.09
CA GLU A 81 11.69 6.00 -14.20
C GLU A 81 12.66 5.69 -13.04
N GLY A 82 13.16 4.46 -12.94
CA GLY A 82 14.13 4.04 -11.92
C GLY A 82 13.54 3.89 -10.51
N LEU A 83 12.22 3.80 -10.38
CA LEU A 83 11.53 3.52 -9.11
C LEU A 83 11.56 2.04 -8.77
N VAL A 84 11.42 1.18 -9.78
CA VAL A 84 11.52 -0.27 -9.71
C VAL A 84 12.83 -0.72 -10.33
N THR A 85 13.61 -1.52 -9.64
CA THR A 85 14.88 -2.07 -10.14
C THR A 85 14.65 -3.33 -11.00
N LYS A 86 13.74 -4.17 -10.55
CA LYS A 86 13.26 -5.35 -11.27
C LYS A 86 11.87 -5.74 -10.78
N TYR A 87 11.15 -6.48 -11.59
CA TYR A 87 10.00 -7.27 -11.14
C TYR A 87 10.02 -8.66 -11.78
N ILE A 88 9.39 -9.62 -11.13
CA ILE A 88 9.33 -11.01 -11.56
C ILE A 88 7.86 -11.43 -11.55
N VAL A 89 7.35 -11.87 -12.68
CA VAL A 89 6.00 -12.42 -12.80
C VAL A 89 6.07 -13.93 -12.83
N GLN A 90 5.33 -14.58 -11.96
CA GLN A 90 5.25 -16.02 -11.86
C GLN A 90 3.81 -16.47 -12.04
N ARG A 91 3.61 -17.56 -12.77
CA ARG A 91 2.30 -18.21 -12.90
C ARG A 91 2.27 -19.45 -12.03
N GLY A 92 1.18 -19.67 -11.31
CA GLY A 92 0.94 -20.90 -10.58
C GLY A 92 0.84 -22.09 -11.52
N GLY A 93 1.41 -23.23 -11.10
CA GLY A 93 1.19 -24.49 -11.80
C GLY A 93 -0.22 -25.01 -11.55
N SER A 94 -0.68 -25.92 -12.39
CA SER A 94 -2.06 -26.41 -12.34
C SER A 94 -2.35 -27.31 -11.14
N HIS A 95 -3.45 -27.06 -10.46
CA HIS A 95 -4.39 -27.97 -9.78
C HIS A 95 -3.94 -28.85 -8.62
N SER A 96 -2.74 -28.74 -8.08
CA SER A 96 -2.31 -29.63 -6.99
C SER A 96 -2.73 -29.17 -5.57
N LEU A 97 -3.25 -27.96 -5.44
CA LEU A 97 -3.64 -27.35 -4.15
C LEU A 97 -5.15 -27.08 -4.13
N GLY A 98 -5.73 -27.11 -2.94
CA GLY A 98 -7.12 -26.72 -2.74
C GLY A 98 -7.39 -25.26 -3.11
N GLU A 99 -8.65 -24.90 -3.28
CA GLU A 99 -9.07 -23.55 -3.71
C GLU A 99 -8.53 -22.45 -2.78
N GLU A 100 -8.43 -22.73 -1.49
CA GLU A 100 -7.91 -21.81 -0.47
C GLU A 100 -6.41 -21.52 -0.63
N SER A 101 -5.64 -22.43 -1.22
CA SER A 101 -4.19 -22.31 -1.44
C SER A 101 -3.85 -21.94 -2.87
N ARG A 102 -4.83 -21.93 -3.78
CA ARG A 102 -4.62 -21.63 -5.19
C ARG A 102 -4.22 -20.16 -5.38
N TRP A 103 -3.22 -19.95 -6.19
CA TRP A 103 -2.91 -18.65 -6.79
C TRP A 103 -2.60 -18.85 -8.29
N ASP A 104 -2.99 -17.88 -9.11
CA ASP A 104 -2.82 -17.93 -10.55
C ASP A 104 -1.65 -17.08 -11.02
N LEU A 105 -1.44 -15.94 -10.37
CA LEU A 105 -0.34 -15.02 -10.67
C LEU A 105 0.28 -14.48 -9.38
N ARG A 106 1.61 -14.39 -9.41
CA ARG A 106 2.42 -13.77 -8.36
C ARG A 106 3.39 -12.80 -9.00
N VAL A 107 3.56 -11.63 -8.42
CA VAL A 107 4.51 -10.62 -8.86
C VAL A 107 5.38 -10.21 -7.69
N LEU A 108 6.69 -10.36 -7.83
CA LEU A 108 7.67 -9.82 -6.91
C LEU A 108 8.20 -8.51 -7.49
N ILE A 109 8.04 -7.41 -6.77
CA ILE A 109 8.43 -6.08 -7.23
C ILE A 109 9.51 -5.55 -6.29
N TYR A 110 10.66 -5.21 -6.85
CA TYR A 110 11.80 -4.69 -6.13
C TYR A 110 11.87 -3.18 -6.36
N TYR A 111 11.27 -2.43 -5.45
CA TYR A 111 11.36 -0.97 -5.42
C TYR A 111 12.73 -0.54 -4.89
N LYS A 112 13.24 0.58 -5.40
CA LYS A 112 14.46 1.19 -4.91
C LYS A 112 14.36 1.56 -3.42
N SER A 113 13.18 1.97 -2.98
CA SER A 113 12.84 2.26 -1.58
C SER A 113 11.32 2.29 -1.39
N ARG A 114 10.86 2.41 -0.15
CA ARG A 114 9.44 2.62 0.18
C ARG A 114 8.91 3.94 -0.41
N GLU A 115 9.72 4.98 -0.45
CA GLU A 115 9.39 6.28 -1.02
C GLU A 115 9.22 6.16 -2.56
N ALA A 116 10.05 5.35 -3.21
CA ALA A 116 9.91 5.05 -4.63
C ALA A 116 8.56 4.39 -4.94
N GLN A 117 8.13 3.42 -4.13
CA GLN A 117 6.79 2.82 -4.25
C GLN A 117 5.68 3.87 -4.09
N ALA A 118 5.81 4.76 -3.10
CA ALA A 118 4.82 5.82 -2.87
C ALA A 118 4.75 6.78 -4.07
N THR A 119 5.88 7.11 -4.68
CA THR A 119 5.97 7.96 -5.88
C THR A 119 5.29 7.31 -7.09
N GLY A 120 5.41 5.98 -7.26
CA GLY A 120 4.84 5.22 -8.36
C GLY A 120 3.31 5.26 -8.43
N ARG A 121 2.62 5.49 -7.29
CA ARG A 121 1.14 5.47 -7.22
C ARG A 121 0.43 6.41 -8.20
N GLY A 122 1.07 7.47 -8.69
CA GLY A 122 0.50 8.42 -9.66
C GLY A 122 0.78 8.08 -11.13
N ILE A 123 1.59 7.07 -11.41
CA ILE A 123 2.04 6.77 -12.77
C ILE A 123 0.88 6.31 -13.65
N GLY A 124 0.00 5.45 -13.15
CA GLY A 124 -1.15 4.96 -13.91
C GLY A 124 -2.07 6.09 -14.41
N GLN A 125 -2.26 7.14 -13.61
CA GLN A 125 -3.08 8.30 -14.02
C GLN A 125 -2.45 9.08 -15.18
N LYS A 126 -1.12 9.16 -15.22
CA LYS A 126 -0.38 9.85 -16.28
C LYS A 126 -0.27 9.00 -17.54
N LEU A 127 -0.07 7.69 -17.36
CA LEU A 127 0.15 6.75 -18.45
C LEU A 127 -1.12 6.50 -19.26
N PHE A 128 -2.29 6.55 -18.62
CA PHE A 128 -3.59 6.30 -19.26
C PHE A 128 -4.45 7.55 -19.23
N PRO A 129 -4.36 8.43 -20.24
CA PRO A 129 -5.09 9.71 -20.26
C PRO A 129 -6.62 9.53 -20.32
N ASP A 130 -7.12 8.47 -20.98
CA ASP A 130 -8.54 8.10 -20.91
C ASP A 130 -8.86 7.41 -19.58
N GLN A 131 -9.05 8.25 -18.58
CA GLN A 131 -9.33 7.81 -17.22
C GLN A 131 -10.69 7.11 -17.08
N ALA A 132 -11.63 7.35 -17.99
CA ALA A 132 -12.94 6.69 -17.96
C ALA A 132 -12.79 5.21 -18.34
N THR A 133 -12.13 4.94 -19.46
CA THR A 133 -11.84 3.57 -19.90
C THR A 133 -10.91 2.86 -18.91
N PHE A 134 -9.85 3.53 -18.44
CA PHE A 134 -8.94 2.95 -17.44
C PHE A 134 -9.70 2.46 -16.20
N ARG A 135 -10.52 3.31 -15.58
CA ARG A 135 -11.30 2.93 -14.39
C ARG A 135 -12.29 1.81 -14.65
N LYS A 136 -12.98 1.86 -15.79
CA LYS A 136 -13.96 0.83 -16.18
C LYS A 136 -13.28 -0.55 -16.31
N GLU A 137 -12.16 -0.61 -17.00
CA GLU A 137 -11.45 -1.87 -17.23
C GLU A 137 -10.72 -2.37 -15.96
N GLU A 138 -10.20 -1.47 -15.10
CA GLU A 138 -9.69 -1.86 -13.79
C GLU A 138 -10.81 -2.41 -12.87
N GLN A 139 -12.00 -1.83 -12.90
CA GLN A 139 -13.17 -2.39 -12.20
C GLN A 139 -13.52 -3.78 -12.73
N GLU A 140 -13.44 -3.98 -14.05
CA GLU A 140 -13.68 -5.29 -14.65
C GLU A 140 -12.60 -6.29 -14.22
N ARG A 141 -11.32 -5.91 -14.23
CA ARG A 141 -10.25 -6.76 -13.72
C ARG A 141 -10.50 -7.17 -12.27
N TRP A 142 -10.92 -6.23 -11.41
CA TRP A 142 -11.30 -6.52 -10.03
C TRP A 142 -12.52 -7.42 -9.92
N ARG A 143 -13.52 -7.23 -10.76
CA ARG A 143 -14.69 -8.13 -10.84
C ARG A 143 -14.30 -9.57 -11.16
N LEU A 144 -13.29 -9.75 -11.99
CA LEU A 144 -12.74 -11.06 -12.37
C LEU A 144 -11.74 -11.63 -11.36
N THR A 145 -11.29 -10.84 -10.38
CA THR A 145 -10.43 -11.29 -9.30
C THR A 145 -11.26 -12.03 -8.24
N SER A 146 -10.81 -13.20 -7.83
CA SER A 146 -11.37 -13.96 -6.70
C SER A 146 -10.69 -13.58 -5.40
N ARG A 147 -9.35 -13.54 -5.39
CA ARG A 147 -8.53 -13.13 -4.23
C ARG A 147 -7.32 -12.32 -4.68
N HIS A 148 -6.91 -11.43 -3.80
CA HIS A 148 -5.70 -10.65 -3.97
C HIS A 148 -5.13 -10.21 -2.62
N TRP A 149 -3.81 -10.17 -2.52
CA TRP A 149 -3.12 -9.51 -1.42
C TRP A 149 -1.79 -8.92 -1.89
N ASP A 150 -1.40 -7.85 -1.21
CA ASP A 150 -0.12 -7.17 -1.34
C ASP A 150 0.63 -7.32 -0.02
N LEU A 151 1.83 -7.87 -0.06
CA LEU A 151 2.65 -8.08 1.13
C LEU A 151 4.03 -7.44 0.93
N PRO A 152 4.47 -6.55 1.82
CA PRO A 152 5.88 -6.25 1.93
C PRO A 152 6.61 -7.49 2.45
N ILE A 153 7.67 -7.88 1.76
CA ILE A 153 8.48 -9.04 2.13
C ILE A 153 9.95 -8.63 2.28
N THR A 154 10.71 -9.45 2.98
CA THR A 154 12.14 -9.27 3.16
C THR A 154 12.84 -10.55 2.76
N GLU A 155 13.85 -10.44 1.90
CA GLU A 155 14.78 -11.55 1.67
C GLU A 155 15.66 -11.73 2.88
N VAL A 156 15.78 -12.96 3.37
CA VAL A 156 16.67 -13.31 4.47
C VAL A 156 17.76 -14.25 3.94
N ASP A 157 19.00 -13.96 4.32
CA ASP A 157 20.09 -14.91 4.10
C ASP A 157 20.03 -15.95 5.24
N PRO A 158 19.78 -17.23 4.97
CA PRO A 158 19.70 -18.25 6.00
C PRO A 158 21.06 -18.58 6.65
N HIS A 159 22.15 -18.07 6.09
CA HIS A 159 23.50 -18.28 6.60
C HIS A 159 24.00 -17.12 7.50
N VAL A 160 23.22 -16.02 7.57
CA VAL A 160 23.51 -14.92 8.48
C VAL A 160 22.73 -15.14 9.78
N GLU A 161 23.47 -15.41 10.88
CA GLU A 161 22.85 -15.44 12.20
C GLU A 161 22.25 -14.07 12.52
N ARG A 162 20.96 -14.06 12.92
CA ARG A 162 20.35 -12.84 13.47
C ARG A 162 21.08 -12.51 14.77
N THR A 163 22.01 -11.57 14.69
CA THR A 163 22.56 -10.95 15.92
C THR A 163 21.41 -10.27 16.65
N GLY A 164 21.07 -10.83 17.80
CA GLY A 164 19.89 -10.61 18.61
C GLY A 164 19.41 -9.18 18.71
N GLY A 165 18.13 -9.04 18.48
CA GLY A 165 17.31 -7.95 18.95
C GLY A 165 16.13 -8.57 19.69
N ASN A 166 16.23 -8.61 21.00
CA ASN A 166 15.09 -8.73 21.89
C ASN A 166 14.32 -7.44 21.88
#